data_29bd6129590a56930ae78685a8a5b401
#
_entry.id   29bd6129590a56930ae78685a8a5b401
#
_cell.length_a   1.000
_cell.length_b   1.000
_cell.length_c   1.000
_cell.angle_alpha   90.00
_cell.angle_beta   90.00
_cell.angle_gamma   90.00
#
_symmetry.space_group_name_H-M   'P 1'
#
loop_
_entity.id
_entity.type
_entity.pdbx_description
1 polymer ?
#
loop_
_entity_poly.entity_id
_entity_poly.type
_entity_poly.pdbx_seq_one_letter_code
_entity_poly.pdbx_strand_id
1 'polypeptide(L)'
;MTILEEMKVRRLFCDGGMGSLLQAQGLKPGELPETWNLTRRDVLISIHRSYLEAGADIMTTNTFGANRLKFKDDLESIVTAAVENARTAVREAGHGYVALDLGPTGRLLKPLGDLDFEDAVKLYKEVVSIGARAGADLVLIETMSDSYELKAAVLAAREAGFRPDTG
;
A
#
# COMPACT_ATOMS: atom_id res chain seq x y z
N MET A 1 -19.80 10.14 -2.06
CA MET A 1 -18.84 10.86 -2.95
C MET A 1 -17.63 9.95 -3.13
N THR A 2 -17.22 9.69 -4.35
CA THR A 2 -16.00 8.93 -4.61
C THR A 2 -14.77 9.82 -4.37
N ILE A 3 -13.59 9.22 -4.16
CA ILE A 3 -12.36 9.99 -3.98
C ILE A 3 -12.09 10.95 -5.16
N LEU A 4 -12.40 10.52 -6.39
CA LEU A 4 -12.23 11.36 -7.59
C LEU A 4 -13.20 12.55 -7.63
N GLU A 5 -14.44 12.37 -7.18
CA GLU A 5 -15.39 13.48 -7.03
C GLU A 5 -14.93 14.47 -5.98
N GLU A 6 -14.40 13.97 -4.87
CA GLU A 6 -13.89 14.83 -3.79
C GLU A 6 -12.65 15.62 -4.23
N MET A 7 -11.74 15.02 -4.98
CA MET A 7 -10.55 15.69 -5.56
C MET A 7 -10.90 16.82 -6.53
N LYS A 8 -12.11 16.83 -7.12
CA LYS A 8 -12.56 17.93 -7.98
C LYS A 8 -12.94 19.18 -7.19
N VAL A 9 -13.31 19.04 -5.92
CA VAL A 9 -13.83 20.13 -5.08
C VAL A 9 -12.89 20.57 -3.98
N ARG A 10 -11.95 19.71 -3.54
CA ARG A 10 -10.92 20.07 -2.57
C ARG A 10 -9.62 19.27 -2.77
N ARG A 11 -8.55 19.75 -2.15
CA ARG A 11 -7.29 18.99 -2.07
C ARG A 11 -7.43 17.90 -1.02
N LEU A 12 -6.89 16.73 -1.32
CA LEU A 12 -6.73 15.63 -0.38
C LEU A 12 -5.24 15.51 0.00
N PHE A 13 -4.98 15.26 1.26
CA PHE A 13 -3.63 15.12 1.78
C PHE A 13 -3.34 13.64 2.09
N CYS A 14 -2.24 13.13 1.54
CA CYS A 14 -1.73 11.83 1.94
C CYS A 14 -1.07 11.94 3.33
N ASP A 15 -1.02 10.81 4.02
CA ASP A 15 -0.18 10.66 5.21
C ASP A 15 1.30 10.77 4.87
N GLY A 16 2.15 10.62 5.89
CA GLY A 16 3.60 10.70 5.76
C GLY A 16 4.30 9.36 5.94
N GLY A 17 5.61 9.42 6.19
CA GLY A 17 6.45 8.24 6.31
C GLY A 17 6.03 7.28 7.42
N MET A 18 5.96 6.00 7.08
CA MET A 18 5.68 4.92 8.03
C MET A 18 6.97 4.39 8.66
N GLY A 19 8.00 4.11 7.86
CA GLY A 19 9.22 3.43 8.30
C GLY A 19 9.95 4.14 9.45
N SER A 20 10.10 5.46 9.39
CA SER A 20 10.74 6.25 10.44
C SER A 20 9.97 6.21 11.76
N LEU A 21 8.64 6.20 11.71
CA LEU A 21 7.80 6.09 12.89
C LEU A 21 7.87 4.69 13.51
N LEU A 22 7.92 3.64 12.68
CA LEU A 22 8.12 2.27 13.18
C LEU A 22 9.50 2.11 13.83
N GLN A 23 10.56 2.72 13.27
CA GLN A 23 11.88 2.74 13.88
C GLN A 23 11.85 3.44 15.25
N ALA A 24 11.16 4.56 15.36
CA ALA A 24 10.98 5.25 16.65
C ALA A 24 10.21 4.40 17.67
N GLN A 25 9.38 3.47 17.22
CA GLN A 25 8.65 2.50 18.05
C GLN A 25 9.43 1.19 18.29
N GLY A 26 10.68 1.11 17.82
CA GLY A 26 11.58 -0.01 18.10
C GLY A 26 11.76 -1.03 16.98
N LEU A 27 11.33 -0.74 15.76
CA LEU A 27 11.65 -1.56 14.59
C LEU A 27 13.18 -1.62 14.41
N LYS A 28 13.74 -2.83 14.40
CA LYS A 28 15.18 -3.04 14.35
C LYS A 28 15.70 -3.00 12.90
N PRO A 29 16.98 -2.63 12.70
CA PRO A 29 17.62 -2.76 11.39
C PRO A 29 17.54 -4.21 10.88
N GLY A 30 17.11 -4.37 9.62
CA GLY A 30 16.94 -5.67 8.98
C GLY A 30 15.59 -6.37 9.25
N GLU A 31 14.79 -5.87 10.18
CA GLU A 31 13.42 -6.33 10.39
C GLU A 31 12.52 -5.79 9.26
N LEU A 32 11.62 -6.65 8.77
CA LEU A 32 10.68 -6.26 7.72
C LEU A 32 9.48 -5.52 8.33
N PRO A 33 9.28 -4.23 8.00
CA PRO A 33 8.20 -3.42 8.58
C PRO A 33 6.83 -4.06 8.44
N GLU A 34 6.58 -4.75 7.33
CA GLU A 34 5.30 -5.34 7.00
C GLU A 34 4.87 -6.45 7.98
N THR A 35 5.81 -7.10 8.66
CA THR A 35 5.48 -8.10 9.69
C THR A 35 4.75 -7.51 10.89
N TRP A 36 4.95 -6.21 11.15
CA TRP A 36 4.25 -5.50 12.22
C TRP A 36 2.76 -5.33 11.98
N ASN A 37 2.30 -5.49 10.74
CA ASN A 37 0.86 -5.55 10.45
C ASN A 37 0.14 -6.64 11.24
N LEU A 38 0.85 -7.74 11.54
CA LEU A 38 0.33 -8.86 12.34
C LEU A 38 0.72 -8.77 13.81
N THR A 39 1.96 -8.41 14.10
CA THR A 39 2.56 -8.52 15.45
C THR A 39 2.43 -7.26 16.29
N ARG A 40 2.26 -6.09 15.68
CA ARG A 40 2.17 -4.78 16.34
C ARG A 40 1.03 -3.91 15.75
N ARG A 41 -0.14 -4.53 15.60
CA ARG A 41 -1.33 -3.86 15.02
C ARG A 41 -1.71 -2.57 15.73
N ASP A 42 -1.59 -2.56 17.05
CA ASP A 42 -1.84 -1.40 17.90
C ASP A 42 -0.98 -0.19 17.51
N VAL A 43 0.30 -0.43 17.23
CA VAL A 43 1.24 0.61 16.78
C VAL A 43 0.84 1.15 15.41
N LEU A 44 0.53 0.26 14.44
CA LEU A 44 0.12 0.68 13.09
C LEU A 44 -1.17 1.52 13.13
N ILE A 45 -2.18 1.06 13.86
CA ILE A 45 -3.45 1.78 14.02
C ILE A 45 -3.21 3.14 14.68
N SER A 46 -2.36 3.22 15.70
CA SER A 46 -2.02 4.47 16.37
C SER A 46 -1.33 5.47 15.43
N ILE A 47 -0.42 4.99 14.59
CA ILE A 47 0.25 5.83 13.58
C ILE A 47 -0.77 6.39 12.58
N HIS A 48 -1.61 5.55 12.01
CA HIS A 48 -2.66 5.99 11.08
C HIS A 48 -3.61 7.00 11.73
N ARG A 49 -4.00 6.76 12.99
CA ARG A 49 -4.84 7.70 13.75
C ARG A 49 -4.17 9.06 13.89
N SER A 50 -2.88 9.11 14.24
CA SER A 50 -2.13 10.36 14.38
C SER A 50 -2.11 11.18 13.09
N TYR A 51 -1.98 10.52 11.93
CA TYR A 51 -2.05 11.22 10.65
C TYR A 51 -3.44 11.75 10.32
N LEU A 52 -4.50 10.97 10.61
CA LEU A 52 -5.88 11.43 10.45
C LEU A 52 -6.19 12.63 11.35
N GLU A 53 -5.75 12.60 12.60
CA GLU A 53 -5.87 13.72 13.55
C GLU A 53 -5.09 14.96 13.09
N ALA A 54 -3.98 14.78 12.39
CA ALA A 54 -3.21 15.88 11.78
C ALA A 54 -3.84 16.43 10.49
N GLY A 55 -4.94 15.82 10.01
CA GLY A 55 -5.69 16.29 8.84
C GLY A 55 -5.36 15.58 7.53
N ALA A 56 -4.69 14.42 7.57
CA ALA A 56 -4.52 13.59 6.39
C ALA A 56 -5.85 12.93 5.99
N ASP A 57 -6.07 12.80 4.68
CA ASP A 57 -7.28 12.22 4.07
C ASP A 57 -7.04 10.80 3.55
N ILE A 58 -5.81 10.49 3.16
CA ILE A 58 -5.44 9.22 2.53
C ILE A 58 -4.37 8.55 3.39
N MET A 59 -4.72 7.37 3.91
CA MET A 59 -3.83 6.52 4.69
C MET A 59 -3.18 5.47 3.81
N THR A 60 -1.86 5.47 3.71
CA THR A 60 -1.12 4.43 2.99
C THR A 60 -0.90 3.21 3.88
N THR A 61 -1.22 2.04 3.36
CA THR A 61 -1.02 0.79 4.11
C THR A 61 0.47 0.48 4.29
N ASN A 62 0.84 -0.21 5.35
CA ASN A 62 2.23 -0.64 5.57
C ASN A 62 2.54 -1.88 4.71
N THR A 63 2.58 -1.69 3.37
CA THR A 63 2.75 -2.74 2.37
C THR A 63 3.79 -2.40 1.29
N PHE A 64 4.60 -1.36 1.49
CA PHE A 64 5.57 -0.87 0.51
C PHE A 64 6.43 -1.98 -0.12
N GLY A 65 6.98 -2.87 0.70
CA GLY A 65 7.81 -3.99 0.25
C GLY A 65 7.07 -5.34 0.19
N ALA A 66 5.76 -5.37 0.35
CA ALA A 66 4.99 -6.60 0.38
C ALA A 66 4.87 -7.20 -1.02
N ASN A 67 5.51 -8.33 -1.24
CA ASN A 67 5.36 -9.14 -2.44
C ASN A 67 5.77 -10.61 -2.18
N ARG A 68 5.41 -11.51 -3.11
CA ARG A 68 5.67 -12.95 -2.98
C ARG A 68 7.17 -13.31 -2.92
N LEU A 69 8.06 -12.47 -3.40
CA LEU A 69 9.50 -12.70 -3.33
C LEU A 69 10.02 -12.59 -1.89
N LYS A 70 9.42 -11.69 -1.08
CA LYS A 70 9.77 -11.49 0.33
C LYS A 70 8.93 -12.34 1.28
N PHE A 71 7.62 -12.44 1.02
CA PHE A 71 6.65 -13.10 1.90
C PHE A 71 6.02 -14.31 1.19
N LYS A 72 6.73 -15.44 1.23
CA LYS A 72 6.32 -16.64 0.48
C LYS A 72 5.01 -17.25 0.98
N ASP A 73 4.82 -17.30 2.30
CA ASP A 73 3.68 -18.00 2.91
C ASP A 73 2.67 -17.00 3.53
N ASP A 74 3.14 -15.84 4.01
CA ASP A 74 2.34 -14.91 4.82
C ASP A 74 1.82 -13.69 4.06
N LEU A 75 2.03 -13.59 2.74
CA LEU A 75 1.70 -12.40 1.97
C LEU A 75 0.23 -12.00 2.12
N GLU A 76 -0.69 -12.96 2.03
CA GLU A 76 -2.12 -12.69 2.12
C GLU A 76 -2.50 -12.15 3.50
N SER A 77 -2.02 -12.76 4.57
CA SER A 77 -2.30 -12.33 5.95
C SER A 77 -1.69 -10.95 6.24
N ILE A 78 -0.46 -10.68 5.77
CA ILE A 78 0.22 -9.41 5.94
C ILE A 78 -0.53 -8.27 5.24
N VAL A 79 -0.88 -8.43 3.97
CA VAL A 79 -1.56 -7.40 3.17
C VAL A 79 -2.98 -7.17 3.70
N THR A 80 -3.71 -8.24 4.02
CA THR A 80 -5.05 -8.14 4.61
C THR A 80 -5.00 -7.36 5.92
N ALA A 81 -4.09 -7.72 6.84
CA ALA A 81 -3.95 -7.04 8.11
C ALA A 81 -3.54 -5.57 7.96
N ALA A 82 -2.68 -5.24 6.98
CA ALA A 82 -2.29 -3.86 6.70
C ALA A 82 -3.50 -2.99 6.32
N VAL A 83 -4.34 -3.48 5.40
CA VAL A 83 -5.57 -2.79 4.99
C VAL A 83 -6.54 -2.67 6.16
N GLU A 84 -6.73 -3.73 6.95
CA GLU A 84 -7.61 -3.73 8.13
C GLU A 84 -7.15 -2.74 9.19
N ASN A 85 -5.83 -2.61 9.43
CA ASN A 85 -5.27 -1.67 10.40
C ASN A 85 -5.57 -0.22 9.99
N ALA A 86 -5.30 0.14 8.73
CA ALA A 86 -5.62 1.47 8.19
C ALA A 86 -7.13 1.72 8.20
N ARG A 87 -7.94 0.74 7.80
CA ARG A 87 -9.40 0.82 7.78
C ARG A 87 -9.98 1.02 9.20
N THR A 88 -9.36 0.41 10.21
CA THR A 88 -9.76 0.60 11.60
C THR A 88 -9.58 2.04 12.03
N ALA A 89 -8.42 2.64 11.76
CA ALA A 89 -8.18 4.05 12.07
C ALA A 89 -9.14 5.00 11.33
N VAL A 90 -9.38 4.75 10.04
CA VAL A 90 -10.33 5.54 9.21
C VAL A 90 -11.75 5.46 9.76
N ARG A 91 -12.22 4.27 10.17
CA ARG A 91 -13.55 4.12 10.78
C ARG A 91 -13.67 4.84 12.12
N GLU A 92 -12.65 4.78 12.96
CA GLU A 92 -12.62 5.47 14.26
C GLU A 92 -12.60 7.00 14.09
N ALA A 93 -11.88 7.50 13.09
CA ALA A 93 -11.83 8.93 12.75
C ALA A 93 -13.13 9.44 12.09
N GLY A 94 -13.90 8.57 11.46
CA GLY A 94 -15.11 8.92 10.72
C GLY A 94 -14.86 9.56 9.36
N HIS A 95 -13.61 9.61 8.89
CA HIS A 95 -13.22 10.13 7.58
C HIS A 95 -11.93 9.48 7.08
N GLY A 96 -11.65 9.61 5.78
CA GLY A 96 -10.43 9.17 5.14
C GLY A 96 -10.60 7.99 4.19
N TYR A 97 -9.57 7.75 3.41
CA TYR A 97 -9.45 6.68 2.42
C TYR A 97 -8.26 5.79 2.73
N VAL A 98 -8.33 4.52 2.36
CA VAL A 98 -7.22 3.57 2.51
C VAL A 98 -6.60 3.31 1.15
N ALA A 99 -5.34 3.71 0.98
CA ALA A 99 -4.54 3.45 -0.20
C ALA A 99 -3.65 2.23 0.02
N LEU A 100 -3.80 1.22 -0.84
CA LEU A 100 -2.85 0.12 -0.89
C LEU A 100 -1.53 0.63 -1.46
N ASP A 101 -0.48 0.63 -0.65
CA ASP A 101 0.84 1.12 -1.02
C ASP A 101 1.66 0.05 -1.76
N LEU A 102 2.19 0.40 -2.92
CA LEU A 102 3.02 -0.46 -3.76
C LEU A 102 4.35 0.22 -4.05
N GLY A 103 5.43 -0.31 -3.49
CA GLY A 103 6.80 0.02 -3.85
C GLY A 103 7.38 -0.92 -4.90
N PRO A 104 8.68 -0.75 -5.26
CA PRO A 104 9.39 -1.64 -6.17
C PRO A 104 9.47 -3.08 -5.65
N THR A 105 9.52 -4.05 -6.56
CA THR A 105 9.68 -5.48 -6.22
C THR A 105 11.02 -5.78 -5.53
N GLY A 106 12.01 -4.90 -5.68
CA GLY A 106 13.37 -5.10 -5.21
C GLY A 106 14.24 -5.88 -6.22
N ARG A 107 13.71 -6.18 -7.41
CA ARG A 107 14.45 -6.81 -8.52
C ARG A 107 14.37 -5.96 -9.77
N LEU A 108 15.44 -5.96 -10.55
CA LEU A 108 15.49 -5.25 -11.83
C LEU A 108 14.83 -6.08 -12.93
N LEU A 109 14.03 -5.41 -13.76
CA LEU A 109 13.44 -6.02 -14.95
C LEU A 109 14.49 -6.20 -16.04
N LYS A 110 14.26 -7.18 -16.93
CA LYS A 110 15.07 -7.34 -18.13
C LYS A 110 15.01 -6.08 -19.01
N PRO A 111 16.09 -5.72 -19.68
CA PRO A 111 17.38 -6.40 -19.80
C PRO A 111 18.37 -6.09 -18.67
N LEU A 112 18.08 -5.16 -17.75
CA LEU A 112 19.00 -4.74 -16.70
C LEU A 112 19.10 -5.74 -15.55
N GLY A 113 18.07 -6.56 -15.33
CA GLY A 113 18.02 -7.61 -14.35
C GLY A 113 17.49 -8.91 -14.95
N ASP A 114 16.91 -9.76 -14.12
CA ASP A 114 16.44 -11.09 -14.48
C ASP A 114 14.90 -11.27 -14.38
N LEU A 115 14.18 -10.24 -13.92
CA LEU A 115 12.72 -10.31 -13.77
C LEU A 115 12.04 -9.99 -15.12
N ASP A 116 11.18 -10.89 -15.58
CA ASP A 116 10.35 -10.65 -16.75
C ASP A 116 9.21 -9.67 -16.42
N PHE A 117 8.80 -8.86 -17.40
CA PHE A 117 7.69 -7.93 -17.25
C PHE A 117 6.41 -8.62 -16.80
N GLU A 118 6.06 -9.75 -17.43
CA GLU A 118 4.86 -10.52 -17.10
C GLU A 118 4.90 -11.08 -15.67
N ASP A 119 6.08 -11.42 -15.17
CA ASP A 119 6.23 -11.91 -13.80
C ASP A 119 6.13 -10.74 -12.81
N ALA A 120 6.61 -9.55 -13.15
CA ALA A 120 6.37 -8.35 -12.36
C ALA A 120 4.87 -8.03 -12.27
N VAL A 121 4.13 -8.12 -13.39
CA VAL A 121 2.66 -7.94 -13.40
C VAL A 121 1.99 -8.95 -12.45
N LYS A 122 2.38 -10.23 -12.48
CA LYS A 122 1.81 -11.25 -11.59
C LYS A 122 2.07 -10.95 -10.12
N LEU A 123 3.30 -10.53 -9.77
CA LEU A 123 3.67 -10.15 -8.40
C LEU A 123 2.79 -9.01 -7.88
N TYR A 124 2.62 -7.94 -8.64
CA TYR A 124 1.77 -6.82 -8.27
C TYR A 124 0.29 -7.21 -8.23
N LYS A 125 -0.17 -8.00 -9.21
CA LYS A 125 -1.57 -8.44 -9.28
C LYS A 125 -2.00 -9.24 -8.05
N GLU A 126 -1.12 -10.06 -7.51
CA GLU A 126 -1.38 -10.81 -6.29
C GLU A 126 -1.63 -9.87 -5.11
N VAL A 127 -0.73 -8.92 -4.86
CA VAL A 127 -0.85 -7.94 -3.78
C VAL A 127 -2.10 -7.09 -3.94
N VAL A 128 -2.33 -6.56 -5.14
CA VAL A 128 -3.49 -5.70 -5.43
C VAL A 128 -4.81 -6.46 -5.27
N SER A 129 -4.86 -7.73 -5.70
CA SER A 129 -6.06 -8.57 -5.53
C SER A 129 -6.38 -8.82 -4.06
N ILE A 130 -5.36 -9.04 -3.22
CA ILE A 130 -5.54 -9.17 -1.77
C ILE A 130 -6.04 -7.85 -1.18
N GLY A 131 -5.41 -6.73 -1.52
CA GLY A 131 -5.80 -5.40 -1.03
C GLY A 131 -7.23 -5.02 -1.41
N ALA A 132 -7.65 -5.33 -2.65
CA ALA A 132 -9.01 -5.13 -3.11
C ALA A 132 -10.04 -5.92 -2.28
N ARG A 133 -9.77 -7.22 -2.06
CA ARG A 133 -10.64 -8.06 -1.22
C ARG A 133 -10.69 -7.58 0.24
N ALA A 134 -9.59 -7.05 0.76
CA ALA A 134 -9.50 -6.50 2.11
C ALA A 134 -10.18 -5.12 2.25
N GLY A 135 -10.56 -4.48 1.13
CA GLY A 135 -11.32 -3.23 1.12
C GLY A 135 -10.48 -1.97 1.00
N ALA A 136 -9.33 -2.01 0.34
CA ALA A 136 -8.61 -0.79 -0.05
C ALA A 136 -9.44 0.03 -1.03
N ASP A 137 -9.44 1.37 -0.88
CA ASP A 137 -10.23 2.28 -1.73
C ASP A 137 -9.49 2.63 -3.03
N LEU A 138 -8.16 2.65 -2.97
CA LEU A 138 -7.29 2.99 -4.10
C LEU A 138 -5.95 2.30 -3.98
N VAL A 139 -5.15 2.38 -5.04
CA VAL A 139 -3.76 1.93 -5.07
C VAL A 139 -2.86 3.16 -5.20
N LEU A 140 -1.85 3.27 -4.35
CA LEU A 140 -0.77 4.23 -4.47
C LEU A 140 0.48 3.47 -4.95
N ILE A 141 1.07 3.92 -6.05
CA ILE A 141 2.31 3.35 -6.59
C ILE A 141 3.38 4.41 -6.42
N GLU A 142 4.42 4.11 -5.65
CA GLU A 142 5.44 5.09 -5.30
C GLU A 142 6.87 4.58 -5.46
N THR A 143 7.82 5.50 -5.49
CA THR A 143 9.27 5.22 -5.45
C THR A 143 9.76 4.30 -6.57
N MET A 144 9.10 4.35 -7.73
CA MET A 144 9.47 3.55 -8.90
C MET A 144 10.61 4.23 -9.66
N SER A 145 11.73 3.54 -9.82
CA SER A 145 12.88 4.01 -10.62
C SER A 145 12.87 3.47 -12.05
N ASP A 146 12.06 2.45 -12.33
CA ASP A 146 11.91 1.82 -13.65
C ASP A 146 10.50 2.05 -14.18
N SER A 147 10.39 2.68 -15.36
CA SER A 147 9.11 2.95 -16.00
C SER A 147 8.35 1.68 -16.44
N TYR A 148 9.07 0.59 -16.73
CA TYR A 148 8.45 -0.69 -17.05
C TYR A 148 7.87 -1.36 -15.79
N GLU A 149 8.57 -1.26 -14.67
CA GLU A 149 8.05 -1.73 -13.38
C GLU A 149 6.80 -0.95 -12.98
N LEU A 150 6.82 0.38 -13.14
CA LEU A 150 5.64 1.22 -12.95
C LEU A 150 4.46 0.77 -13.83
N LYS A 151 4.70 0.51 -15.12
CA LYS A 151 3.67 0.02 -16.03
C LYS A 151 3.09 -1.33 -15.59
N ALA A 152 3.94 -2.24 -15.10
CA ALA A 152 3.50 -3.53 -14.58
C ALA A 152 2.56 -3.37 -13.37
N ALA A 153 2.90 -2.48 -12.44
CA ALA A 153 2.07 -2.18 -11.27
C ALA A 153 0.73 -1.54 -11.67
N VAL A 154 0.75 -0.58 -12.59
CA VAL A 154 -0.47 0.06 -13.12
C VAL A 154 -1.38 -0.94 -13.82
N LEU A 155 -0.81 -1.82 -14.66
CA LEU A 155 -1.57 -2.86 -15.36
C LEU A 155 -2.23 -3.80 -14.36
N ALA A 156 -1.48 -4.26 -13.36
CA ALA A 156 -1.99 -5.12 -12.29
C ALA A 156 -3.14 -4.46 -11.51
N ALA A 157 -3.02 -3.19 -11.16
CA ALA A 157 -4.06 -2.43 -10.47
C ALA A 157 -5.34 -2.34 -11.31
N ARG A 158 -5.22 -2.04 -12.60
CA ARG A 158 -6.37 -1.96 -13.51
C ARG A 158 -7.07 -3.31 -13.70
N GLU A 159 -6.33 -4.38 -13.84
CA GLU A 159 -6.88 -5.74 -13.98
C GLU A 159 -7.59 -6.21 -12.70
N ALA A 160 -7.17 -5.75 -11.54
CA ALA A 160 -7.82 -6.03 -10.26
C ALA A 160 -9.03 -5.13 -9.96
N GLY A 161 -9.40 -4.23 -10.87
CA GLY A 161 -10.60 -3.40 -10.76
C GLY A 161 -10.38 -1.98 -10.24
N PHE A 162 -9.18 -1.61 -9.86
CA PHE A 162 -8.85 -0.22 -9.56
C PHE A 162 -8.73 0.57 -10.87
N ARG A 163 -9.83 1.17 -11.29
CA ARG A 163 -9.87 2.00 -12.49
C ARG A 163 -10.01 3.45 -12.07
N PRO A 164 -9.29 4.39 -12.72
CA PRO A 164 -9.72 5.77 -12.65
C PRO A 164 -11.12 5.83 -13.23
N ASP A 165 -12.07 6.37 -12.48
CA ASP A 165 -13.42 6.61 -13.01
C ASP A 165 -13.29 7.55 -14.21
N THR A 166 -13.45 7.00 -15.40
CA THR A 166 -13.63 7.76 -16.63
C THR A 166 -15.08 8.18 -16.67
N GLY A 167 -15.42 9.22 -15.90
CA GLY A 167 -16.69 9.90 -16.04
C GLY A 167 -16.71 10.79 -17.29
#